data_66abdd549d9d89a6a3da983582241891
#
_entry.id   66abdd549d9d89a6a3da983582241891
#
_cell.length_a   1.000
_cell.length_b   1.000
_cell.length_c   1.000
_cell.angle_alpha   90.00
_cell.angle_beta   90.00
_cell.angle_gamma   90.00
#
_symmetry.space_group_name_H-M   'P 1'
#
loop_
_entity.id
_entity.type
_entity.pdbx_description
1 polymer ?
#
loop_
_entity_poly.entity_id
_entity_poly.type
_entity_poly.pdbx_seq_one_letter_code
_entity_poly.pdbx_strand_id
1 'polypeptide(L)'
;MKHYFRTESILEKERCECCGKELISMKGRCMICRENPVLVSTDGVIPLFSYRLWNRELMFRWKSQEEREFSPIFARLLYEGLRKTGDRVLVPVPPRKGKIRKKGWDQIEELCSFLENRYGFRVLRILVRNTSNQQKKLSRTQRLESTKSAYSLCSGQLLEHALKPFSGHLPENLCLIDDVCTTGSTLESCAAILKEAGAKKVRAFTLFTVD
;
A
#
# COMPACT_ATOMS: atom_id res chain seq x y z
N MET A 1 -8.13 -4.70 25.57
CA MET A 1 -7.60 -4.62 24.18
C MET A 1 -8.31 -5.51 23.15
N LYS A 2 -8.83 -6.71 23.50
CA LYS A 2 -9.50 -7.62 22.53
C LYS A 2 -10.79 -7.07 21.85
N HIS A 3 -11.46 -6.09 22.42
CA HIS A 3 -12.71 -5.52 21.85
C HIS A 3 -12.51 -4.37 20.86
N TYR A 4 -11.32 -3.78 20.78
CA TYR A 4 -11.04 -2.60 19.94
C TYR A 4 -10.79 -2.94 18.46
N PHE A 5 -10.39 -4.18 18.15
CA PHE A 5 -9.98 -4.59 16.81
C PHE A 5 -10.87 -5.70 16.26
N ARG A 6 -12.17 -5.44 16.11
CA ARG A 6 -13.04 -6.31 15.32
C ARG A 6 -12.93 -5.91 13.85
N THR A 7 -12.15 -6.65 13.09
CA THR A 7 -12.03 -6.50 11.62
C THR A 7 -13.38 -6.68 10.90
N GLU A 8 -14.32 -7.44 11.47
CA GLU A 8 -15.65 -7.62 10.90
C GLU A 8 -16.40 -6.29 10.71
N SER A 9 -16.34 -5.40 11.69
CA SER A 9 -16.99 -4.08 11.60
C SER A 9 -16.39 -3.14 10.56
N ILE A 10 -15.14 -3.37 10.15
CA ILE A 10 -14.37 -2.49 9.25
C ILE A 10 -14.65 -2.83 7.79
N LEU A 11 -14.78 -4.12 7.47
CA LEU A 11 -15.09 -4.59 6.11
C LEU A 11 -16.61 -4.57 5.80
N GLU A 12 -17.44 -4.42 6.81
CA GLU A 12 -18.92 -4.40 6.70
C GLU A 12 -19.50 -3.01 6.46
N LYS A 13 -18.73 -1.94 6.68
CA LYS A 13 -19.19 -0.58 6.43
C LYS A 13 -19.25 -0.29 4.92
N GLU A 14 -20.28 0.43 4.50
CA GLU A 14 -20.35 0.96 3.15
C GLU A 14 -19.14 1.91 2.92
N ARG A 15 -18.30 1.56 1.95
CA ARG A 15 -17.08 2.28 1.62
C ARG A 15 -17.03 2.62 0.14
N CYS A 16 -16.34 3.68 -0.17
CA CYS A 16 -16.05 4.03 -1.54
C CYS A 16 -15.25 2.91 -2.22
N GLU A 17 -15.78 2.36 -3.31
CA GLU A 17 -15.15 1.28 -4.08
C GLU A 17 -13.75 1.66 -4.60
N CYS A 18 -13.47 2.95 -4.74
CA CYS A 18 -12.21 3.46 -5.24
C CYS A 18 -11.20 3.73 -4.12
N CYS A 19 -11.48 4.68 -3.22
CA CYS A 19 -10.53 5.14 -2.20
C CYS A 19 -10.72 4.54 -0.81
N GLY A 20 -11.77 3.74 -0.59
CA GLY A 20 -12.06 3.08 0.68
C GLY A 20 -12.57 3.99 1.81
N LYS A 21 -12.84 5.28 1.56
CA LYS A 21 -13.45 6.17 2.56
C LYS A 21 -14.83 5.69 2.95
N GLU A 22 -15.23 5.88 4.21
CA GLU A 22 -16.59 5.57 4.68
C GLU A 22 -17.63 6.42 3.93
N LEU A 23 -18.71 5.78 3.53
CA LEU A 23 -19.86 6.42 2.90
C LEU A 23 -21.02 6.45 3.91
N ILE A 24 -21.60 7.64 4.17
CA ILE A 24 -22.65 7.80 5.18
C ILE A 24 -24.05 7.56 4.58
N SER A 25 -24.27 7.91 3.32
CA SER A 25 -25.61 7.85 2.70
C SER A 25 -25.57 7.49 1.21
N MET A 26 -24.46 6.97 0.73
CA MET A 26 -24.21 6.72 -0.68
C MET A 26 -23.58 5.35 -0.88
N LYS A 27 -23.85 4.75 -2.03
CA LYS A 27 -23.19 3.50 -2.47
C LYS A 27 -22.27 3.76 -3.65
N GLY A 28 -21.28 2.90 -3.83
CA GLY A 28 -20.34 2.97 -4.93
C GLY A 28 -19.19 3.94 -4.65
N ARG A 29 -19.04 5.00 -5.44
CA ARG A 29 -17.93 5.96 -5.32
C ARG A 29 -18.33 7.21 -4.57
N CYS A 30 -17.44 7.72 -3.71
CA CYS A 30 -17.61 9.02 -3.07
C CYS A 30 -17.56 10.17 -4.10
N MET A 31 -18.02 11.36 -3.72
CA MET A 31 -18.08 12.53 -4.60
C MET A 31 -16.72 12.88 -5.21
N ILE A 32 -15.66 12.89 -4.39
CA ILE A 32 -14.30 13.20 -4.85
C ILE A 32 -13.84 12.20 -5.93
N CYS A 33 -14.08 10.89 -5.75
CA CYS A 33 -13.69 9.88 -6.72
C CYS A 33 -14.54 9.88 -7.99
N ARG A 34 -15.71 10.53 -7.98
CA ARG A 34 -16.54 10.73 -9.18
C ARG A 34 -16.07 11.95 -9.98
N GLU A 35 -15.79 13.05 -9.30
CA GLU A 35 -15.42 14.32 -9.92
C GLU A 35 -13.96 14.38 -10.34
N ASN A 36 -13.05 13.89 -9.49
CA ASN A 36 -11.60 13.91 -9.71
C ASN A 36 -10.96 12.57 -9.33
N PRO A 37 -11.04 11.54 -10.20
CA PRO A 37 -10.48 10.24 -9.91
C PRO A 37 -8.96 10.28 -9.89
N VAL A 38 -8.36 10.23 -8.69
CA VAL A 38 -6.90 10.10 -8.52
C VAL A 38 -6.46 8.66 -8.74
N LEU A 39 -7.30 7.70 -8.35
CA LEU A 39 -7.04 6.26 -8.43
C LEU A 39 -7.61 5.72 -9.73
N VAL A 40 -6.80 5.65 -10.78
CA VAL A 40 -7.17 5.18 -12.13
C VAL A 40 -6.61 3.78 -12.37
N SER A 41 -5.34 3.56 -12.02
CA SER A 41 -4.65 2.28 -12.16
C SER A 41 -4.88 1.36 -10.97
N THR A 42 -5.29 1.93 -9.82
CA THR A 42 -5.58 1.17 -8.60
C THR A 42 -7.02 0.64 -8.64
N ASP A 43 -7.20 -0.67 -8.60
CA ASP A 43 -8.50 -1.35 -8.65
C ASP A 43 -9.23 -1.34 -7.28
N GLY A 44 -8.93 -0.39 -6.44
CA GLY A 44 -9.56 -0.13 -5.15
C GLY A 44 -8.60 -0.16 -3.97
N VAL A 45 -8.92 0.66 -2.97
CA VAL A 45 -8.18 0.75 -1.70
C VAL A 45 -9.05 0.22 -0.58
N ILE A 46 -8.50 -0.67 0.24
CA ILE A 46 -9.17 -1.28 1.40
C ILE A 46 -8.41 -0.86 2.65
N PRO A 47 -8.80 0.25 3.28
CA PRO A 47 -8.24 0.65 4.57
C PRO A 47 -8.87 -0.17 5.69
N LEU A 48 -8.07 -0.53 6.70
CA LEU A 48 -8.60 -1.19 7.88
C LEU A 48 -9.29 -0.21 8.82
N PHE A 49 -8.76 1.00 8.98
CA PHE A 49 -9.25 2.01 9.91
C PHE A 49 -9.32 3.40 9.28
N SER A 50 -10.24 4.24 9.76
CA SER A 50 -10.19 5.68 9.51
C SER A 50 -9.14 6.33 10.41
N TYR A 51 -8.38 7.31 9.86
CA TYR A 51 -7.32 8.02 10.58
C TYR A 51 -7.90 9.11 11.50
N ARG A 52 -8.68 8.70 12.51
CA ARG A 52 -9.35 9.61 13.44
C ARG A 52 -9.01 9.26 14.89
N LEU A 53 -9.02 10.26 15.76
CA LEU A 53 -8.92 10.11 17.21
C LEU A 53 -7.80 9.12 17.65
N TRP A 54 -8.18 8.04 18.32
CA TRP A 54 -7.29 7.01 18.83
C TRP A 54 -6.43 6.31 17.77
N ASN A 55 -6.92 6.19 16.55
CA ASN A 55 -6.16 5.59 15.45
C ASN A 55 -4.97 6.46 15.03
N ARG A 56 -5.09 7.79 15.16
CA ARG A 56 -3.98 8.72 14.95
C ARG A 56 -2.90 8.55 16.00
N GLU A 57 -3.28 8.39 17.27
CA GLU A 57 -2.35 8.15 18.36
C GLU A 57 -1.64 6.80 18.21
N LEU A 58 -2.36 5.74 17.88
CA LEU A 58 -1.80 4.42 17.58
C LEU A 58 -0.75 4.47 16.46
N MET A 59 -1.07 5.17 15.38
CA MET A 59 -0.16 5.36 14.26
C MET A 59 1.09 6.15 14.68
N PHE A 60 0.91 7.21 15.49
CA PHE A 60 2.02 8.01 15.99
C PHE A 60 2.96 7.19 16.87
N ARG A 61 2.43 6.42 17.81
CA ARG A 61 3.19 5.52 18.67
C ARG A 61 3.97 4.50 17.84
N TRP A 62 3.31 3.81 16.95
CA TRP A 62 3.96 2.81 16.08
C TRP A 62 5.02 3.42 15.16
N LYS A 63 4.67 4.51 14.45
CA LYS A 63 5.51 5.09 13.39
C LYS A 63 6.59 6.04 13.89
N SER A 64 6.29 6.84 14.92
CA SER A 64 7.16 7.92 15.43
C SER A 64 7.86 7.55 16.73
N GLN A 65 7.18 6.87 17.65
CA GLN A 65 7.76 6.37 18.88
C GLN A 65 8.39 4.99 18.72
N GLU A 66 8.24 4.38 17.53
CA GLU A 66 8.86 3.09 17.17
C GLU A 66 8.43 1.93 18.08
N GLU A 67 7.19 1.99 18.58
CA GLU A 67 6.61 0.91 19.38
C GLU A 67 6.26 -0.28 18.47
N ARG A 68 7.27 -1.10 18.17
CA ARG A 68 7.18 -2.24 17.24
C ARG A 68 6.26 -3.35 17.71
N GLU A 69 5.87 -3.33 18.97
CA GLU A 69 4.89 -4.25 19.55
C GLU A 69 3.53 -4.22 18.85
N PHE A 70 3.21 -3.11 18.17
CA PHE A 70 2.02 -3.02 17.33
C PHE A 70 2.13 -3.76 15.99
N SER A 71 3.33 -4.01 15.49
CA SER A 71 3.53 -4.62 14.17
C SER A 71 2.88 -6.01 14.05
N PRO A 72 3.03 -6.95 15.00
CA PRO A 72 2.36 -8.25 14.91
C PRO A 72 0.83 -8.14 15.00
N ILE A 73 0.29 -7.12 15.71
CA ILE A 73 -1.14 -6.86 15.80
C ILE A 73 -1.66 -6.36 14.44
N PHE A 74 -1.01 -5.37 13.86
CA PHE A 74 -1.38 -4.85 12.54
C PHE A 74 -1.23 -5.89 11.44
N ALA A 75 -0.17 -6.72 11.48
CA ALA A 75 0.00 -7.82 10.53
C ALA A 75 -1.15 -8.84 10.64
N ARG A 76 -1.62 -9.16 11.84
CA ARG A 76 -2.79 -10.02 12.03
C ARG A 76 -4.06 -9.41 11.44
N LEU A 77 -4.29 -8.12 11.67
CA LEU A 77 -5.47 -7.43 11.13
C LEU A 77 -5.45 -7.38 9.60
N LEU A 78 -4.27 -7.10 9.01
CA LEU A 78 -4.08 -7.19 7.56
C LEU A 78 -4.34 -8.62 7.05
N TYR A 79 -3.82 -9.64 7.72
CA TYR A 79 -4.07 -11.03 7.38
C TYR A 79 -5.56 -11.36 7.32
N GLU A 80 -6.34 -10.96 8.33
CA GLU A 80 -7.77 -11.20 8.38
C GLU A 80 -8.52 -10.51 7.21
N GLY A 81 -8.12 -9.28 6.85
CA GLY A 81 -8.64 -8.56 5.69
C GLY A 81 -8.26 -9.21 4.36
N LEU A 82 -6.98 -9.49 4.16
CA LEU A 82 -6.44 -10.10 2.95
C LEU A 82 -7.04 -11.48 2.68
N ARG A 83 -7.29 -12.27 3.73
CA ARG A 83 -7.94 -13.57 3.60
C ARG A 83 -9.35 -13.46 3.04
N LYS A 84 -10.12 -12.43 3.43
CA LYS A 84 -11.49 -12.20 2.95
C LYS A 84 -11.52 -11.78 1.48
N THR A 85 -10.53 -11.05 1.02
CA THR A 85 -10.45 -10.56 -0.38
C THR A 85 -9.79 -11.54 -1.33
N GLY A 86 -9.12 -12.57 -0.82
CA GLY A 86 -8.44 -13.59 -1.62
C GLY A 86 -7.10 -13.14 -2.22
N ASP A 87 -6.58 -11.97 -1.84
CA ASP A 87 -5.27 -11.51 -2.29
C ASP A 87 -4.16 -12.40 -1.72
N ARG A 88 -3.20 -12.78 -2.56
CA ARG A 88 -2.14 -13.72 -2.18
C ARG A 88 -0.73 -13.22 -2.39
N VAL A 89 -0.54 -12.26 -3.31
CA VAL A 89 0.76 -11.69 -3.65
C VAL A 89 0.78 -10.23 -3.25
N LEU A 90 1.64 -9.90 -2.31
CA LEU A 90 1.76 -8.59 -1.70
C LEU A 90 2.95 -7.84 -2.26
N VAL A 91 2.80 -6.54 -2.47
CA VAL A 91 3.87 -5.65 -2.92
C VAL A 91 3.97 -4.50 -1.91
N PRO A 92 5.04 -4.44 -1.10
CA PRO A 92 5.25 -3.34 -0.18
C PRO A 92 5.49 -2.03 -0.93
N VAL A 93 4.84 -0.95 -0.50
CA VAL A 93 5.17 0.39 -0.97
C VAL A 93 6.51 0.79 -0.37
N PRO A 94 7.52 1.11 -1.20
CA PRO A 94 8.87 1.36 -0.70
C PRO A 94 8.97 2.68 0.08
N PRO A 95 9.74 2.69 1.19
CA PRO A 95 9.92 3.87 2.04
C PRO A 95 10.75 4.96 1.33
N ARG A 96 10.75 6.16 1.91
CA ARG A 96 11.67 7.23 1.50
C ARG A 96 13.11 6.80 1.71
N LYS A 97 13.97 6.98 0.69
CA LYS A 97 15.41 6.70 0.81
C LYS A 97 15.99 7.43 2.02
N GLY A 98 16.81 6.75 2.79
CA GLY A 98 17.42 7.25 4.01
C GLY A 98 16.58 7.04 5.28
N LYS A 99 15.28 6.67 5.18
CA LYS A 99 14.47 6.36 6.36
C LYS A 99 15.01 5.14 7.10
N ILE A 100 15.28 4.06 6.38
CA ILE A 100 15.84 2.83 6.94
C ILE A 100 17.22 3.10 7.56
N ARG A 101 18.08 3.89 6.89
CA ARG A 101 19.42 4.24 7.42
C ARG A 101 19.37 5.05 8.70
N LYS A 102 18.31 5.90 8.87
CA LYS A 102 18.14 6.70 10.09
C LYS A 102 17.49 5.93 11.22
N LYS A 103 16.51 5.07 10.91
CA LYS A 103 15.67 4.38 11.89
C LYS A 103 16.02 2.91 12.11
N GLY A 104 16.82 2.31 11.23
CA GLY A 104 17.17 0.88 11.28
C GLY A 104 16.07 -0.08 10.86
N TRP A 105 14.85 0.40 10.60
CA TRP A 105 13.72 -0.43 10.20
C TRP A 105 12.70 0.32 9.34
N ASP A 106 11.85 -0.44 8.65
CA ASP A 106 10.68 0.07 7.93
C ASP A 106 9.41 -0.66 8.35
N GLN A 107 8.38 0.09 8.65
CA GLN A 107 7.13 -0.43 9.15
C GLN A 107 6.44 -1.38 8.17
N ILE A 108 6.42 -1.01 6.88
CA ILE A 108 5.73 -1.79 5.86
C ILE A 108 6.49 -3.08 5.57
N GLU A 109 7.81 -3.00 5.51
CA GLU A 109 8.65 -4.19 5.35
C GLU A 109 8.49 -5.16 6.53
N GLU A 110 8.41 -4.64 7.76
CA GLU A 110 8.17 -5.47 8.94
C GLU A 110 6.80 -6.15 8.90
N LEU A 111 5.73 -5.43 8.52
CA LEU A 111 4.40 -6.02 8.34
C LEU A 111 4.41 -7.10 7.26
N CYS A 112 5.03 -6.83 6.11
CA CYS A 112 5.17 -7.79 5.03
C CYS A 112 5.96 -9.02 5.46
N SER A 113 7.02 -8.87 6.25
CA SER A 113 7.78 -9.97 6.83
C SER A 113 6.93 -10.84 7.77
N PHE A 114 6.08 -10.24 8.59
CA PHE A 114 5.12 -11.01 9.40
C PHE A 114 4.10 -11.74 8.53
N LEU A 115 3.55 -11.10 7.49
CA LEU A 115 2.59 -11.70 6.58
C LEU A 115 3.21 -12.87 5.80
N GLU A 116 4.46 -12.74 5.39
CA GLU A 116 5.22 -13.77 4.69
C GLU A 116 5.54 -14.97 5.61
N ASN A 117 6.23 -14.70 6.73
CA ASN A 117 6.78 -15.77 7.58
C ASN A 117 5.73 -16.46 8.46
N ARG A 118 4.68 -15.75 8.90
CA ARG A 118 3.69 -16.27 9.82
C ARG A 118 2.39 -16.70 9.15
N TYR A 119 2.03 -16.05 8.04
CA TYR A 119 0.75 -16.28 7.39
C TYR A 119 0.85 -16.81 5.96
N GLY A 120 2.08 -17.03 5.45
CA GLY A 120 2.34 -17.70 4.18
C GLY A 120 1.99 -16.88 2.93
N PHE A 121 1.94 -15.57 3.02
CA PHE A 121 1.79 -14.72 1.85
C PHE A 121 3.09 -14.68 1.04
N ARG A 122 2.96 -14.46 -0.27
CA ARG A 122 4.11 -14.16 -1.12
C ARG A 122 4.32 -12.65 -1.18
N VAL A 123 5.53 -12.21 -0.86
CA VAL A 123 5.88 -10.77 -0.86
C VAL A 123 6.87 -10.48 -1.98
N LEU A 124 6.43 -9.67 -2.94
CA LEU A 124 7.25 -9.20 -4.06
C LEU A 124 7.83 -7.82 -3.77
N ARG A 125 9.11 -7.74 -3.49
CA ARG A 125 9.87 -6.50 -3.25
C ARG A 125 10.46 -5.97 -4.54
N ILE A 126 9.59 -5.53 -5.47
CA ILE A 126 9.96 -5.13 -6.83
C ILE A 126 9.84 -3.63 -7.08
N LEU A 127 9.24 -2.88 -6.18
CA LEU A 127 9.13 -1.44 -6.30
C LEU A 127 10.32 -0.73 -5.62
N VAL A 128 10.81 0.32 -6.24
CA VAL A 128 11.88 1.18 -5.73
C VAL A 128 11.43 2.63 -5.74
N ARG A 129 11.72 3.37 -4.67
CA ARG A 129 11.48 4.82 -4.64
C ARG A 129 12.70 5.57 -5.17
N ASN A 130 12.51 6.39 -6.18
CA ASN A 130 13.55 7.21 -6.78
C ASN A 130 13.95 8.39 -5.88
N THR A 131 15.21 8.82 -5.94
CA THR A 131 15.67 10.00 -5.19
C THR A 131 15.38 11.29 -5.92
N SER A 132 15.22 12.40 -5.16
CA SER A 132 15.10 13.75 -5.73
C SER A 132 16.26 14.15 -6.66
N ASN A 133 17.45 13.55 -6.52
CA ASN A 133 18.59 13.81 -7.41
C ASN A 133 18.43 13.18 -8.80
N GLN A 134 17.69 12.09 -8.92
CA GLN A 134 17.32 11.52 -10.22
C GLN A 134 16.25 12.38 -10.90
N GLN A 135 15.38 13.04 -10.14
CA GLN A 135 14.38 13.98 -10.64
C GLN A 135 14.96 15.32 -11.10
N LYS A 136 16.09 15.77 -10.52
CA LYS A 136 16.78 17.01 -10.92
C LYS A 136 17.44 16.94 -12.31
N LYS A 137 17.72 15.75 -12.82
CA LYS A 137 18.28 15.55 -14.17
C LYS A 137 17.23 15.57 -15.28
N LEU A 138 15.94 15.66 -14.93
CA LEU A 138 14.85 15.66 -15.87
C LEU A 138 14.54 17.08 -16.38
N SER A 139 14.29 17.23 -17.69
CA SER A 139 13.85 18.49 -18.32
C SER A 139 12.47 18.94 -17.79
N ARG A 140 12.09 20.20 -18.10
CA ARG A 140 10.81 20.78 -17.63
C ARG A 140 9.57 19.99 -18.11
N THR A 141 9.61 19.43 -19.30
CA THR A 141 8.59 18.52 -19.86
C THR A 141 8.56 17.19 -19.14
N GLN A 142 9.71 16.62 -18.83
CA GLN A 142 9.83 15.40 -18.04
C GLN A 142 9.40 15.58 -16.58
N ARG A 143 9.40 16.81 -16.04
CA ARG A 143 8.88 17.09 -14.68
C ARG A 143 7.34 17.10 -14.61
N LEU A 144 6.65 17.38 -15.68
CA LEU A 144 5.18 17.25 -15.77
C LEU A 144 4.75 15.77 -15.91
N GLU A 145 5.60 14.95 -16.53
CA GLU A 145 5.50 13.48 -16.50
C GLU A 145 6.04 12.87 -15.21
N SER A 146 6.83 13.60 -14.44
CA SER A 146 7.63 13.14 -13.30
C SER A 146 6.86 12.91 -11.99
N THR A 147 5.57 13.18 -11.92
CA THR A 147 4.70 12.57 -10.89
C THR A 147 4.64 11.04 -11.05
N LYS A 148 4.84 10.52 -12.25
CA LYS A 148 5.02 9.09 -12.53
C LYS A 148 6.41 8.56 -12.10
N SER A 149 7.42 9.41 -11.91
CA SER A 149 8.81 8.99 -11.71
C SER A 149 9.28 8.88 -10.26
N ALA A 150 8.37 9.07 -9.29
CA ALA A 150 8.72 8.91 -7.88
C ALA A 150 9.05 7.46 -7.50
N TYR A 151 8.55 6.52 -8.28
CA TYR A 151 8.74 5.08 -8.11
C TYR A 151 9.16 4.44 -9.44
N SER A 152 9.75 3.26 -9.38
CA SER A 152 10.09 2.41 -10.53
C SER A 152 10.13 0.95 -10.09
N LEU A 153 10.13 0.03 -11.06
CA LEU A 153 10.52 -1.34 -10.78
C LEU A 153 12.02 -1.42 -10.52
N CYS A 154 12.44 -2.35 -9.67
CA CYS A 154 13.82 -2.78 -9.65
C CYS A 154 14.17 -3.41 -10.99
N SER A 155 15.46 -3.46 -11.36
CA SER A 155 15.92 -3.95 -12.65
C SER A 155 16.99 -5.01 -12.50
N GLY A 156 17.28 -5.72 -13.60
CA GLY A 156 18.32 -6.74 -13.67
C GLY A 156 18.06 -7.93 -12.75
N GLN A 157 19.13 -8.48 -12.20
CA GLN A 157 19.08 -9.69 -11.37
C GLN A 157 18.11 -9.65 -10.20
N LEU A 158 17.83 -8.47 -9.63
CA LEU A 158 16.89 -8.33 -8.51
C LEU A 158 15.46 -8.63 -8.96
N LEU A 159 15.06 -8.10 -10.12
CA LEU A 159 13.72 -8.36 -10.67
C LEU A 159 13.59 -9.82 -11.09
N GLU A 160 14.58 -10.35 -11.80
CA GLU A 160 14.61 -11.75 -12.22
C GLU A 160 14.50 -12.70 -11.03
N HIS A 161 15.26 -12.44 -9.97
CA HIS A 161 15.21 -13.25 -8.75
C HIS A 161 13.84 -13.18 -8.07
N ALA A 162 13.25 -11.99 -7.98
CA ALA A 162 11.94 -11.79 -7.38
C ALA A 162 10.82 -12.49 -8.15
N LEU A 163 10.94 -12.56 -9.49
CA LEU A 163 9.95 -13.19 -10.37
C LEU A 163 10.18 -14.70 -10.59
N LYS A 164 11.31 -15.24 -10.16
CA LYS A 164 11.62 -16.67 -10.31
C LYS A 164 10.50 -17.62 -9.80
N PRO A 165 9.86 -17.37 -8.62
CA PRO A 165 8.75 -18.20 -8.14
C PRO A 165 7.49 -18.13 -9.02
N PHE A 166 7.43 -17.20 -9.96
CA PHE A 166 6.32 -16.96 -10.88
C PHE A 166 6.70 -17.20 -12.35
N SER A 167 7.67 -18.10 -12.57
CA SER A 167 8.14 -18.47 -13.92
C SER A 167 8.65 -17.26 -14.74
N GLY A 168 9.20 -16.26 -14.05
CA GLY A 168 9.74 -15.05 -14.67
C GLY A 168 8.70 -13.99 -15.06
N HIS A 169 7.43 -14.23 -14.79
CA HIS A 169 6.34 -13.31 -15.14
C HIS A 169 5.76 -12.61 -13.90
N LEU A 170 5.33 -11.37 -14.08
CA LEU A 170 4.61 -10.66 -13.03
C LEU A 170 3.23 -11.30 -12.81
N PRO A 171 2.83 -11.60 -11.56
CA PRO A 171 1.49 -12.10 -11.28
C PRO A 171 0.40 -11.12 -11.71
N GLU A 172 -0.68 -11.65 -12.27
CA GLU A 172 -1.80 -10.83 -12.77
C GLU A 172 -2.51 -10.03 -11.66
N ASN A 173 -2.59 -10.60 -10.46
CA ASN A 173 -3.26 -9.98 -9.31
C ASN A 173 -2.26 -9.66 -8.23
N LEU A 174 -2.13 -8.37 -7.92
CA LEU A 174 -1.20 -7.84 -6.91
C LEU A 174 -1.93 -7.00 -5.89
N CYS A 175 -1.41 -6.98 -4.68
CA CYS A 175 -1.94 -6.17 -3.60
C CYS A 175 -0.83 -5.30 -2.98
N LEU A 176 -0.92 -4.00 -3.16
CA LEU A 176 -0.05 -3.02 -2.51
C LEU A 176 -0.33 -2.98 -1.01
N ILE A 177 0.73 -2.89 -0.21
CA ILE A 177 0.64 -2.70 1.25
C ILE A 177 1.27 -1.36 1.61
N ASP A 178 0.50 -0.50 2.29
CA ASP A 178 0.98 0.79 2.81
C ASP A 178 0.39 1.08 4.20
N ASP A 179 0.94 2.06 4.90
CA ASP A 179 0.47 2.43 6.24
C ASP A 179 -0.78 3.34 6.18
N VAL A 180 -0.78 4.36 5.33
CA VAL A 180 -1.87 5.37 5.27
C VAL A 180 -2.18 5.75 3.82
N CYS A 181 -3.45 5.66 3.46
CA CYS A 181 -3.96 6.31 2.27
C CYS A 181 -4.44 7.72 2.62
N THR A 182 -3.77 8.74 2.10
CA THR A 182 -4.20 10.16 2.20
C THR A 182 -4.94 10.57 0.93
N THR A 183 -4.21 11.01 -0.09
CA THR A 183 -4.75 11.33 -1.42
C THR A 183 -4.81 10.13 -2.35
N GLY A 184 -4.12 9.04 -2.03
CA GLY A 184 -3.96 7.88 -2.89
C GLY A 184 -2.85 8.01 -3.95
N SER A 185 -2.22 9.18 -4.09
CA SER A 185 -1.21 9.42 -5.15
C SER A 185 -0.03 8.44 -5.11
N THR A 186 0.41 8.02 -3.93
CA THR A 186 1.47 7.01 -3.77
C THR A 186 1.02 5.66 -4.32
N LEU A 187 -0.18 5.21 -3.92
CA LEU A 187 -0.75 3.94 -4.35
C LEU A 187 -0.98 3.94 -5.85
N GLU A 188 -1.51 5.02 -6.40
CA GLU A 188 -1.73 5.19 -7.83
C GLU A 188 -0.43 5.12 -8.64
N SER A 189 0.62 5.83 -8.18
CA SER A 189 1.94 5.78 -8.84
C SER A 189 2.53 4.36 -8.84
N CYS A 190 2.41 3.63 -7.74
CA CYS A 190 2.86 2.25 -7.63
C CYS A 190 2.01 1.31 -8.51
N ALA A 191 0.68 1.49 -8.50
CA ALA A 191 -0.24 0.68 -9.28
C ALA A 191 -0.03 0.86 -10.80
N ALA A 192 0.16 2.11 -11.24
CA ALA A 192 0.44 2.40 -12.66
C ALA A 192 1.67 1.64 -13.16
N ILE A 193 2.77 1.66 -12.40
CA ILE A 193 4.00 0.94 -12.74
C ILE A 193 3.75 -0.58 -12.83
N LEU A 194 2.99 -1.14 -11.88
CA LEU A 194 2.68 -2.56 -11.89
C LEU A 194 1.76 -2.95 -13.06
N LYS A 195 0.79 -2.09 -13.41
CA LYS A 195 -0.07 -2.27 -14.59
C LYS A 195 0.73 -2.18 -15.89
N GLU A 196 1.60 -1.20 -16.02
CA GLU A 196 2.52 -1.06 -17.17
C GLU A 196 3.43 -2.30 -17.32
N ALA A 197 3.81 -2.93 -16.22
CA ALA A 197 4.60 -4.17 -16.20
C ALA A 197 3.78 -5.45 -16.45
N GLY A 198 2.46 -5.36 -16.65
CA GLY A 198 1.62 -6.49 -17.04
C GLY A 198 0.66 -7.00 -15.96
N ALA A 199 0.58 -6.39 -14.78
CA ALA A 199 -0.44 -6.76 -13.80
C ALA A 199 -1.84 -6.39 -14.33
N LYS A 200 -2.80 -7.32 -14.21
CA LYS A 200 -4.19 -7.08 -14.62
C LYS A 200 -5.01 -6.42 -13.53
N LYS A 201 -4.74 -6.74 -12.28
CA LYS A 201 -5.44 -6.18 -11.12
C LYS A 201 -4.46 -5.78 -10.03
N VAL A 202 -4.55 -4.52 -9.59
CA VAL A 202 -3.74 -3.98 -8.51
C VAL A 202 -4.65 -3.32 -7.48
N ARG A 203 -4.88 -4.00 -6.35
CA ARG A 203 -5.56 -3.43 -5.19
C ARG A 203 -4.55 -2.90 -4.18
N ALA A 204 -5.02 -2.15 -3.20
CA ALA A 204 -4.20 -1.73 -2.09
C ALA A 204 -4.88 -2.01 -0.76
N PHE A 205 -4.13 -2.51 0.21
CA PHE A 205 -4.49 -2.54 1.62
C PHE A 205 -3.68 -1.50 2.37
N THR A 206 -4.37 -0.70 3.19
CA THR A 206 -3.71 0.24 4.09
C THR A 206 -4.22 0.04 5.51
N LEU A 207 -3.40 0.33 6.50
CA LEU A 207 -3.87 0.32 7.89
C LEU A 207 -4.90 1.43 8.09
N PHE A 208 -4.62 2.62 7.56
CA PHE A 208 -5.46 3.79 7.78
C PHE A 208 -5.81 4.51 6.49
N THR A 209 -6.95 5.20 6.50
CA THR A 209 -7.30 6.20 5.49
C THR A 209 -7.62 7.53 6.15
N VAL A 210 -7.20 8.63 5.53
CA VAL A 210 -7.59 9.99 5.92
C VAL A 210 -8.88 10.33 5.18
N ASP A 211 -9.94 10.61 5.97
CA ASP A 211 -11.25 11.01 5.43
C ASP A 211 -11.31 12.49 5.08
#